data_0a47d0db1436ec067a10251cf355f206
#
_entry.id   0a47d0db1436ec067a10251cf355f206
#
_cell.length_a   1.000
_cell.length_b   1.000
_cell.length_c   1.000
_cell.angle_alpha   90.00
_cell.angle_beta   90.00
_cell.angle_gamma   90.00
#
_symmetry.space_group_name_H-M   'P 1'
#
loop_
_entity.id
_entity.type
_entity.pdbx_description
1 polymer ?
#
loop_
_entity_poly.entity_id
_entity_poly.type
_entity_poly.pdbx_seq_one_letter_code
_entity_poly.pdbx_strand_id
1 'polypeptide(L)'
;VGGAKGYTDVIGVTLGTGVGGGILTGGRLLEGARGLGGELGPFRTHALDGVFCTCGASGCWERYAATTALVRGAQPRNPKWKDGRAIFESAHAGDPTILALLDDWTDEIAQGLAGMVHIFNPQLILIGGGVSAQQELLIDPVAKKVRASVMPAFAEGLEIRAAQLHNDAGMVGAVYYFRQSRGEI
;
A
#
# COMPACT_ATOMS: atom_id res chain seq x y z
N VAL A 1 15.56 9.28 -6.23
CA VAL A 1 14.65 9.62 -7.35
C VAL A 1 13.19 9.53 -6.89
N GLY A 2 12.25 10.16 -7.60
CA GLY A 2 10.83 10.14 -7.28
C GLY A 2 10.48 10.74 -5.92
N GLY A 3 9.32 10.35 -5.37
CA GLY A 3 8.76 10.88 -4.12
C GLY A 3 9.57 10.60 -2.86
N ALA A 4 10.52 9.67 -2.90
CA ALA A 4 11.39 9.32 -1.77
C ALA A 4 12.70 10.13 -1.71
N LYS A 5 12.91 11.08 -2.63
CA LYS A 5 14.14 11.88 -2.64
C LYS A 5 14.30 12.66 -1.32
N GLY A 6 15.43 12.46 -0.65
CA GLY A 6 15.77 13.12 0.62
C GLY A 6 15.36 12.34 1.88
N TYR A 7 14.69 11.20 1.74
CA TYR A 7 14.34 10.31 2.84
C TYR A 7 15.26 9.09 2.87
N THR A 8 15.58 8.61 4.07
CA THR A 8 16.40 7.42 4.30
C THR A 8 15.60 6.20 4.73
N ASP A 9 14.45 6.44 5.38
CA ASP A 9 13.62 5.39 5.94
C ASP A 9 12.21 5.50 5.33
N VAL A 10 11.94 4.64 4.36
CA VAL A 10 10.77 4.72 3.49
C VAL A 10 10.13 3.35 3.30
N ILE A 11 8.83 3.28 3.36
CA ILE A 11 8.06 2.12 2.91
C ILE A 11 7.34 2.49 1.62
N GLY A 12 7.63 1.80 0.53
CA GLY A 12 6.86 1.84 -0.70
C GLY A 12 5.87 0.68 -0.74
N VAL A 13 4.61 0.97 -1.02
CA VAL A 13 3.54 -0.03 -1.17
C VAL A 13 2.85 0.19 -2.50
N THR A 14 2.58 -0.89 -3.23
CA THR A 14 1.76 -0.83 -4.45
C THR A 14 0.46 -1.59 -4.26
N LEU A 15 -0.67 -0.92 -4.51
CA LEU A 15 -2.02 -1.47 -4.44
C LEU A 15 -2.55 -1.72 -5.86
N GLY A 16 -2.61 -2.98 -6.25
CA GLY A 16 -3.04 -3.41 -7.57
C GLY A 16 -3.75 -4.75 -7.53
N THR A 17 -3.43 -5.65 -8.46
CA THR A 17 -3.92 -7.05 -8.44
C THR A 17 -3.55 -7.75 -7.12
N GLY A 18 -2.37 -7.43 -6.60
CA GLY A 18 -1.90 -7.82 -5.28
C GLY A 18 -1.38 -6.61 -4.51
N VAL A 19 -0.65 -6.87 -3.43
CA VAL A 19 0.09 -5.88 -2.66
C VAL A 19 1.58 -6.15 -2.81
N GLY A 20 2.28 -5.24 -3.48
CA GLY A 20 3.74 -5.26 -3.56
C GLY A 20 4.35 -4.28 -2.58
N GLY A 21 5.65 -4.43 -2.31
CA GLY A 21 6.33 -3.53 -1.40
C GLY A 21 7.83 -3.42 -1.60
N GLY A 22 8.40 -2.43 -0.93
CA GLY A 22 9.84 -2.23 -0.81
C GLY A 22 10.13 -1.34 0.38
N ILE A 23 11.22 -1.62 1.08
CA ILE A 23 11.59 -0.91 2.31
C ILE A 23 13.00 -0.36 2.15
N LEU A 24 13.15 0.94 2.38
CA LEU A 24 14.45 1.57 2.60
C LEU A 24 14.64 1.77 4.09
N THR A 25 15.80 1.42 4.60
CA THR A 25 16.24 1.72 5.96
C THR A 25 17.68 2.21 5.96
N GLY A 26 17.93 3.36 6.59
CA GLY A 26 19.23 4.02 6.54
C GLY A 26 19.70 4.32 5.11
N GLY A 27 18.78 4.62 4.19
CA GLY A 27 19.07 4.90 2.78
C GLY A 27 19.39 3.69 1.91
N ARG A 28 19.23 2.46 2.43
CA ARG A 28 19.51 1.20 1.72
C ARG A 28 18.25 0.37 1.56
N LEU A 29 18.14 -0.32 0.43
CA LEU A 29 17.06 -1.27 0.21
C LEU A 29 17.21 -2.46 1.17
N LEU A 30 16.13 -2.83 1.86
CA LEU A 30 16.06 -4.03 2.68
C LEU A 30 15.89 -5.25 1.77
N GLU A 31 16.99 -5.89 1.42
CA GLU A 31 16.99 -7.07 0.54
C GLU A 31 16.68 -8.36 1.31
N GLY A 32 17.00 -8.39 2.61
CA GLY A 32 16.95 -9.63 3.41
C GLY A 32 18.06 -10.63 3.02
N ALA A 33 18.09 -11.75 3.70
CA ALA A 33 19.17 -12.75 3.55
C ALA A 33 19.23 -13.40 2.15
N ARG A 34 18.14 -13.35 1.36
CA ARG A 34 18.02 -14.01 0.05
C ARG A 34 17.41 -13.12 -1.03
N GLY A 35 17.44 -11.80 -0.85
CA GLY A 35 16.84 -10.87 -1.80
C GLY A 35 15.32 -10.87 -1.81
N LEU A 36 14.66 -11.36 -0.76
CA LEU A 36 13.19 -11.46 -0.66
C LEU A 36 12.62 -10.49 0.39
N GLY A 37 13.41 -9.50 0.83
CA GLY A 37 12.94 -8.47 1.74
C GLY A 37 11.90 -7.56 1.08
N GLY A 38 10.94 -7.07 1.86
CA GLY A 38 9.91 -6.16 1.36
C GLY A 38 8.68 -6.83 0.74
N GLU A 39 8.53 -8.15 0.83
CA GLU A 39 7.33 -8.90 0.45
C GLU A 39 6.20 -8.61 1.44
N LEU A 40 5.51 -7.47 1.27
CA LEU A 40 4.52 -6.98 2.24
C LEU A 40 3.16 -7.69 2.10
N GLY A 41 2.80 -8.13 0.91
CA GLY A 41 1.51 -8.79 0.63
C GLY A 41 1.22 -10.02 1.51
N PRO A 42 2.18 -10.95 1.70
CA PRO A 42 2.03 -12.12 2.55
C PRO A 42 1.99 -11.85 4.07
N PHE A 43 2.27 -10.63 4.53
CA PHE A 43 2.12 -10.25 5.93
C PHE A 43 0.69 -10.52 6.41
N ARG A 44 0.52 -11.21 7.54
CA ARG A 44 -0.81 -11.59 8.03
C ARG A 44 -1.42 -10.51 8.90
N THR A 45 -2.56 -9.98 8.48
CA THR A 45 -3.40 -9.08 9.28
C THR A 45 -4.58 -9.81 9.91
N HIS A 46 -4.99 -10.96 9.36
CA HIS A 46 -6.11 -11.78 9.84
C HIS A 46 -5.60 -13.17 10.23
N ALA A 47 -5.22 -13.33 11.49
CA ALA A 47 -4.63 -14.59 12.00
C ALA A 47 -5.65 -15.73 12.11
N LEU A 48 -6.93 -15.40 12.37
CA LEU A 48 -8.03 -16.35 12.50
C LEU A 48 -9.05 -16.10 11.38
N ASP A 49 -9.60 -17.18 10.84
CA ASP A 49 -10.67 -17.16 9.82
C ASP A 49 -10.35 -16.32 8.56
N GLY A 50 -9.05 -16.13 8.30
CA GLY A 50 -8.59 -15.33 7.19
C GLY A 50 -8.84 -15.98 5.82
N VAL A 51 -9.07 -15.13 4.81
CA VAL A 51 -9.26 -15.55 3.41
C VAL A 51 -8.01 -16.27 2.91
N PHE A 52 -8.20 -17.41 2.23
CA PHE A 52 -7.10 -18.18 1.62
C PHE A 52 -6.36 -17.35 0.56
N CYS A 53 -5.03 -17.40 0.60
CA CYS A 53 -4.13 -16.69 -0.29
C CYS A 53 -3.39 -17.66 -1.22
N THR A 54 -3.08 -17.22 -2.42
CA THR A 54 -2.31 -17.98 -3.43
C THR A 54 -0.89 -18.34 -2.97
N CYS A 55 -0.36 -17.67 -1.95
CA CYS A 55 0.91 -18.04 -1.31
C CYS A 55 0.85 -19.34 -0.49
N GLY A 56 -0.34 -19.96 -0.36
CA GLY A 56 -0.57 -21.16 0.43
C GLY A 56 -0.98 -20.92 1.89
N ALA A 57 -1.08 -19.67 2.32
CA ALA A 57 -1.49 -19.28 3.67
C ALA A 57 -2.90 -18.66 3.68
N SER A 58 -3.46 -18.39 4.87
CA SER A 58 -4.69 -17.61 5.04
C SER A 58 -4.43 -16.33 5.81
N GLY A 59 -5.25 -15.30 5.56
CA GLY A 59 -5.19 -14.05 6.30
C GLY A 59 -4.09 -13.07 5.88
N CYS A 60 -3.50 -13.28 4.71
CA CYS A 60 -2.50 -12.35 4.15
C CYS A 60 -3.12 -10.98 3.88
N TRP A 61 -2.41 -9.91 4.20
CA TRP A 61 -2.83 -8.53 4.02
C TRP A 61 -3.29 -8.23 2.59
N GLU A 62 -2.62 -8.78 1.59
CA GLU A 62 -3.00 -8.67 0.18
C GLU A 62 -4.47 -9.04 -0.06
N ARG A 63 -5.01 -10.03 0.65
CA ARG A 63 -6.38 -10.50 0.45
C ARG A 63 -7.43 -9.50 0.92
N TYR A 64 -7.02 -8.45 1.61
CA TYR A 64 -7.86 -7.39 2.16
C TYR A 64 -7.52 -6.02 1.59
N ALA A 65 -6.25 -5.71 1.41
CA ALA A 65 -5.76 -4.40 0.99
C ALA A 65 -5.58 -4.22 -0.53
N ALA A 66 -5.46 -5.31 -1.31
CA ALA A 66 -5.32 -5.19 -2.77
C ALA A 66 -6.58 -4.59 -3.43
N THR A 67 -6.43 -3.94 -4.59
CA THR A 67 -7.57 -3.46 -5.40
C THR A 67 -8.50 -4.60 -5.78
N THR A 68 -7.97 -5.80 -6.00
CA THR A 68 -8.80 -7.01 -6.25
C THR A 68 -9.67 -7.38 -5.05
N ALA A 69 -9.24 -7.09 -3.82
CA ALA A 69 -10.06 -7.29 -2.62
C ALA A 69 -11.23 -6.30 -2.59
N LEU A 70 -11.00 -5.05 -2.91
CA LEU A 70 -12.05 -4.03 -3.05
C LEU A 70 -13.07 -4.45 -4.11
N VAL A 71 -12.63 -4.86 -5.30
CA VAL A 71 -13.50 -5.33 -6.39
C VAL A 71 -14.32 -6.56 -5.94
N ARG A 72 -13.67 -7.52 -5.27
CA ARG A 72 -14.36 -8.71 -4.72
C ARG A 72 -15.47 -8.35 -3.73
N GLY A 73 -15.27 -7.32 -2.92
CA GLY A 73 -16.30 -6.80 -1.99
C GLY A 73 -17.43 -6.05 -2.68
N ALA A 74 -17.12 -5.36 -3.79
CA ALA A 74 -18.06 -4.53 -4.53
C ALA A 74 -18.99 -5.32 -5.48
N GLN A 75 -18.42 -6.23 -6.26
CA GLN A 75 -19.12 -6.98 -7.31
C GLN A 75 -20.43 -7.68 -6.88
N PRO A 76 -20.50 -8.36 -5.70
CA PRO A 76 -21.76 -9.00 -5.26
C PRO A 76 -22.89 -8.00 -5.01
N ARG A 77 -22.56 -6.72 -4.73
CA ARG A 77 -23.54 -5.66 -4.48
C ARG A 77 -24.03 -5.04 -5.79
N ASN A 78 -23.15 -4.91 -6.78
CA ASN A 78 -23.50 -4.41 -8.11
C ASN A 78 -22.48 -4.92 -9.16
N PRO A 79 -22.90 -5.74 -10.15
CA PRO A 79 -22.02 -6.27 -11.19
C PRO A 79 -21.32 -5.20 -12.05
N LYS A 80 -21.81 -3.95 -12.06
CA LYS A 80 -21.14 -2.85 -12.75
C LYS A 80 -19.81 -2.44 -12.10
N TRP A 81 -19.61 -2.73 -10.81
CA TRP A 81 -18.39 -2.45 -10.07
C TRP A 81 -17.31 -3.53 -10.29
N LYS A 82 -17.00 -3.76 -11.55
CA LYS A 82 -16.14 -4.85 -12.03
C LYS A 82 -14.64 -4.58 -11.91
N ASP A 83 -14.26 -3.34 -11.69
CA ASP A 83 -12.86 -2.90 -11.59
C ASP A 83 -12.75 -1.64 -10.72
N GLY A 84 -11.52 -1.28 -10.35
CA GLY A 84 -11.26 -0.11 -9.52
C GLY A 84 -11.76 1.20 -10.13
N ARG A 85 -11.71 1.36 -11.46
CA ARG A 85 -12.19 2.56 -12.13
C ARG A 85 -13.67 2.75 -11.91
N ALA A 86 -14.50 1.73 -12.19
CA ALA A 86 -15.94 1.79 -12.00
C ALA A 86 -16.34 2.07 -10.54
N ILE A 87 -15.57 1.52 -9.58
CA ILE A 87 -15.78 1.76 -8.16
C ILE A 87 -15.51 3.23 -7.81
N PHE A 88 -14.36 3.78 -8.21
CA PHE A 88 -14.05 5.17 -7.90
C PHE A 88 -14.92 6.18 -8.67
N GLU A 89 -15.35 5.87 -9.88
CA GLU A 89 -16.37 6.68 -10.59
C GLU A 89 -17.68 6.75 -9.80
N SER A 90 -18.16 5.63 -9.26
CA SER A 90 -19.34 5.59 -8.40
C SER A 90 -19.13 6.34 -7.07
N ALA A 91 -17.94 6.24 -6.48
CA ALA A 91 -17.59 6.97 -5.26
C ALA A 91 -17.62 8.49 -5.48
N HIS A 92 -17.03 8.96 -6.57
CA HIS A 92 -17.08 10.38 -6.95
C HIS A 92 -18.49 10.87 -7.26
N ALA A 93 -19.38 9.96 -7.71
CA ALA A 93 -20.81 10.27 -7.86
C ALA A 93 -21.58 10.27 -6.53
N GLY A 94 -20.92 9.95 -5.41
CA GLY A 94 -21.51 9.99 -4.07
C GLY A 94 -22.32 8.74 -3.70
N ASP A 95 -22.07 7.58 -4.34
CA ASP A 95 -22.75 6.33 -3.99
C ASP A 95 -22.42 5.91 -2.55
N PRO A 96 -23.42 5.90 -1.62
CA PRO A 96 -23.16 5.65 -0.21
C PRO A 96 -22.68 4.23 0.07
N THR A 97 -23.07 3.25 -0.75
CA THR A 97 -22.65 1.85 -0.60
C THR A 97 -21.16 1.71 -0.92
N ILE A 98 -20.72 2.40 -1.96
CA ILE A 98 -19.29 2.39 -2.33
C ILE A 98 -18.45 3.20 -1.34
N LEU A 99 -18.96 4.34 -0.88
CA LEU A 99 -18.23 5.14 0.12
C LEU A 99 -18.02 4.36 1.42
N ALA A 100 -19.02 3.63 1.90
CA ALA A 100 -18.88 2.75 3.06
C ALA A 100 -17.87 1.61 2.80
N LEU A 101 -17.91 0.98 1.60
CA LEU A 101 -16.97 -0.07 1.24
C LEU A 101 -15.53 0.46 1.13
N LEU A 102 -15.33 1.67 0.63
CA LEU A 102 -14.01 2.32 0.58
C LEU A 102 -13.51 2.66 1.98
N ASP A 103 -14.38 3.05 2.88
CA ASP A 103 -14.02 3.29 4.27
C ASP A 103 -13.51 2.01 4.93
N ASP A 104 -14.25 0.90 4.84
CA ASP A 104 -13.81 -0.43 5.32
C ASP A 104 -12.47 -0.84 4.67
N TRP A 105 -12.34 -0.66 3.36
CA TRP A 105 -11.12 -1.05 2.63
C TRP A 105 -9.90 -0.22 3.03
N THR A 106 -10.07 1.07 3.30
CA THR A 106 -8.99 1.93 3.79
C THR A 106 -8.59 1.60 5.22
N ASP A 107 -9.48 1.04 6.06
CA ASP A 107 -9.13 0.46 7.35
C ASP A 107 -8.20 -0.75 7.21
N GLU A 108 -8.51 -1.65 6.29
CA GLU A 108 -7.67 -2.82 6.01
C GLU A 108 -6.26 -2.42 5.54
N ILE A 109 -6.16 -1.40 4.70
CA ILE A 109 -4.87 -0.85 4.29
C ILE A 109 -4.14 -0.25 5.49
N ALA A 110 -4.82 0.55 6.29
CA ALA A 110 -4.24 1.25 7.42
C ALA A 110 -3.73 0.29 8.51
N GLN A 111 -4.43 -0.81 8.77
CA GLN A 111 -4.00 -1.82 9.76
C GLN A 111 -2.65 -2.44 9.38
N GLY A 112 -2.47 -2.85 8.12
CA GLY A 112 -1.19 -3.39 7.67
C GLY A 112 -0.07 -2.36 7.75
N LEU A 113 -0.34 -1.12 7.31
CA LEU A 113 0.65 -0.04 7.37
C LEU A 113 1.00 0.33 8.81
N ALA A 114 0.05 0.36 9.74
CA ALA A 114 0.31 0.64 11.15
C ALA A 114 1.25 -0.39 11.79
N GLY A 115 1.08 -1.68 11.46
CA GLY A 115 2.02 -2.72 11.87
C GLY A 115 3.45 -2.46 11.35
N MET A 116 3.57 -2.06 10.09
CA MET A 116 4.86 -1.73 9.48
C MET A 116 5.48 -0.47 10.08
N VAL A 117 4.69 0.54 10.41
CA VAL A 117 5.16 1.75 11.11
C VAL A 117 5.79 1.39 12.44
N HIS A 118 5.17 0.52 13.24
CA HIS A 118 5.73 0.11 14.52
C HIS A 118 7.03 -0.72 14.39
N ILE A 119 7.21 -1.46 13.27
CA ILE A 119 8.40 -2.30 13.04
C ILE A 119 9.56 -1.47 12.49
N PHE A 120 9.31 -0.60 11.51
CA PHE A 120 10.34 0.07 10.72
C PHE A 120 10.53 1.55 11.05
N ASN A 121 9.57 2.16 11.74
CA ASN A 121 9.55 3.59 12.08
C ASN A 121 9.94 4.50 10.88
N PRO A 122 9.22 4.42 9.75
CA PRO A 122 9.59 5.14 8.54
C PRO A 122 9.31 6.64 8.67
N GLN A 123 10.08 7.44 7.93
CA GLN A 123 9.81 8.87 7.73
C GLN A 123 8.66 9.08 6.73
N LEU A 124 8.56 8.17 5.74
CA LEU A 124 7.65 8.29 4.61
C LEU A 124 7.07 6.94 4.20
N ILE A 125 5.76 6.93 3.95
CA ILE A 125 5.08 5.84 3.23
C ILE A 125 4.63 6.37 1.87
N LEU A 126 5.01 5.68 0.80
CA LEU A 126 4.55 5.96 -0.56
C LEU A 126 3.56 4.88 -1.00
N ILE A 127 2.36 5.30 -1.36
CA ILE A 127 1.32 4.42 -1.89
C ILE A 127 1.26 4.58 -3.40
N GLY A 128 1.58 3.50 -4.12
CA GLY A 128 1.56 3.41 -5.58
C GLY A 128 0.50 2.43 -6.08
N GLY A 129 0.54 2.14 -7.37
CA GLY A 129 -0.42 1.27 -8.05
C GLY A 129 -1.52 2.05 -8.77
N GLY A 130 -2.38 1.33 -9.49
CA GLY A 130 -3.38 1.94 -10.38
C GLY A 130 -4.42 2.83 -9.70
N VAL A 131 -4.59 2.70 -8.39
CA VAL A 131 -5.55 3.48 -7.59
C VAL A 131 -4.92 4.65 -6.82
N SER A 132 -3.60 4.80 -6.87
CA SER A 132 -2.87 5.79 -6.05
C SER A 132 -3.15 7.26 -6.38
N ALA A 133 -3.78 7.54 -7.53
CA ALA A 133 -4.20 8.89 -7.90
C ALA A 133 -5.42 9.41 -7.10
N GLN A 134 -6.05 8.55 -6.30
CA GLN A 134 -7.26 8.87 -5.53
C GLN A 134 -6.88 9.52 -4.18
N GLN A 135 -6.55 10.82 -4.21
CA GLN A 135 -6.09 11.53 -3.03
C GLN A 135 -7.13 11.51 -1.90
N GLU A 136 -8.33 12.04 -2.16
CA GLU A 136 -9.38 12.21 -1.16
C GLU A 136 -10.07 10.90 -0.74
N LEU A 137 -10.14 9.94 -1.65
CA LEU A 137 -10.85 8.67 -1.41
C LEU A 137 -9.94 7.53 -0.94
N LEU A 138 -8.61 7.70 -1.01
CA LEU A 138 -7.66 6.66 -0.62
C LEU A 138 -6.55 7.23 0.28
N ILE A 139 -5.76 8.16 -0.24
CA ILE A 139 -4.52 8.58 0.45
C ILE A 139 -4.83 9.27 1.78
N ASP A 140 -5.73 10.24 1.77
CA ASP A 140 -6.07 11.02 2.96
C ASP A 140 -6.76 10.18 4.05
N PRO A 141 -7.77 9.32 3.73
CA PRO A 141 -8.35 8.39 4.69
C PRO A 141 -7.32 7.42 5.28
N VAL A 142 -6.48 6.80 4.44
CA VAL A 142 -5.43 5.88 4.91
C VAL A 142 -4.46 6.61 5.84
N ALA A 143 -3.98 7.80 5.45
CA ALA A 143 -3.06 8.58 6.27
C ALA A 143 -3.66 8.96 7.63
N LYS A 144 -4.94 9.35 7.66
CA LYS A 144 -5.68 9.63 8.90
C LYS A 144 -5.78 8.39 9.78
N LYS A 145 -6.19 7.26 9.21
CA LYS A 145 -6.41 6.00 9.93
C LYS A 145 -5.09 5.41 10.47
N VAL A 146 -4.00 5.45 9.68
CA VAL A 146 -2.67 5.03 10.15
C VAL A 146 -2.24 5.86 11.35
N ARG A 147 -2.29 7.20 11.26
CA ARG A 147 -1.89 8.07 12.38
C ARG A 147 -2.74 7.86 13.63
N ALA A 148 -4.01 7.51 13.48
CA ALA A 148 -4.90 7.18 14.61
C ALA A 148 -4.62 5.80 15.23
N SER A 149 -3.99 4.89 14.47
CA SER A 149 -3.77 3.49 14.87
C SER A 149 -2.37 3.24 15.45
N VAL A 150 -1.44 4.18 15.29
CA VAL A 150 -0.08 4.04 15.81
C VAL A 150 0.10 4.83 17.13
N MET A 151 1.10 4.45 17.91
CA MET A 151 1.45 5.23 19.11
C MET A 151 1.85 6.65 18.71
N PRO A 152 1.48 7.70 19.48
CA PRO A 152 1.68 9.09 19.09
C PRO A 152 3.10 9.44 18.64
N ALA A 153 4.12 8.88 19.30
CA ALA A 153 5.51 9.10 18.94
C ALA A 153 5.88 8.60 17.52
N PHE A 154 5.17 7.60 16.99
CA PHE A 154 5.38 7.10 15.63
C PHE A 154 4.60 7.92 14.58
N ALA A 155 3.57 8.63 14.99
CA ALA A 155 2.80 9.50 14.10
C ALA A 155 3.52 10.83 13.85
N GLU A 156 4.39 11.25 14.78
CA GLU A 156 5.13 12.50 14.68
C GLU A 156 6.12 12.46 13.52
N GLY A 157 5.99 13.39 12.58
CA GLY A 157 6.83 13.47 11.39
C GLY A 157 6.58 12.41 10.32
N LEU A 158 5.68 11.45 10.56
CA LEU A 158 5.33 10.44 9.54
C LEU A 158 4.54 11.07 8.40
N GLU A 159 5.07 10.92 7.18
CA GLU A 159 4.40 11.33 5.97
C GLU A 159 3.82 10.13 5.21
N ILE A 160 2.62 10.29 4.67
CA ILE A 160 1.96 9.26 3.82
C ILE A 160 1.45 9.98 2.58
N ARG A 161 1.93 9.56 1.41
CA ARG A 161 1.66 10.23 0.13
C ARG A 161 1.46 9.23 -1.01
N ALA A 162 0.82 9.70 -2.09
CA ALA A 162 0.83 8.99 -3.35
C ALA A 162 2.23 8.97 -3.97
N ALA A 163 2.58 7.86 -4.63
CA ALA A 163 3.81 7.76 -5.40
C ALA A 163 3.74 8.64 -6.66
N GLN A 164 4.80 9.42 -6.92
CA GLN A 164 4.81 10.43 -7.99
C GLN A 164 5.01 9.84 -9.40
N LEU A 165 5.65 8.66 -9.51
CA LEU A 165 6.01 8.05 -10.79
C LEU A 165 4.94 7.08 -11.33
N HIS A 166 3.80 6.98 -10.66
CA HIS A 166 2.69 6.12 -11.06
C HIS A 166 3.15 4.71 -11.51
N ASN A 167 2.75 4.26 -12.70
CA ASN A 167 3.13 2.96 -13.25
C ASN A 167 4.61 2.85 -13.65
N ASP A 168 5.31 3.96 -13.81
CA ASP A 168 6.73 3.97 -14.20
C ASP A 168 7.67 3.77 -13.01
N ALA A 169 7.14 3.83 -11.78
CA ALA A 169 7.91 3.72 -10.55
C ALA A 169 8.78 2.45 -10.50
N GLY A 170 8.23 1.31 -10.94
CA GLY A 170 8.95 0.04 -10.98
C GLY A 170 10.14 0.06 -11.94
N MET A 171 9.93 0.54 -13.18
CA MET A 171 10.99 0.62 -14.19
C MET A 171 12.10 1.60 -13.78
N VAL A 172 11.72 2.79 -13.34
CA VAL A 172 12.66 3.81 -12.89
C VAL A 172 13.44 3.33 -11.67
N GLY A 173 12.77 2.69 -10.72
CA GLY A 173 13.40 2.12 -9.53
C GLY A 173 14.40 1.01 -9.85
N ALA A 174 14.06 0.09 -10.75
CA ALA A 174 14.94 -1.00 -11.18
C ALA A 174 16.21 -0.47 -11.86
N VAL A 175 16.07 0.51 -12.78
CA VAL A 175 17.23 1.14 -13.44
C VAL A 175 18.10 1.90 -12.44
N TYR A 176 17.49 2.62 -11.50
CA TYR A 176 18.22 3.34 -10.46
C TYR A 176 19.01 2.37 -9.57
N TYR A 177 18.36 1.31 -9.10
CA TYR A 177 18.99 0.28 -8.27
C TYR A 177 20.15 -0.41 -9.00
N PHE A 178 19.97 -0.77 -10.28
CA PHE A 178 21.03 -1.35 -11.10
C PHE A 178 22.24 -0.42 -11.22
N ARG A 179 22.03 0.87 -11.49
CA ARG A 179 23.12 1.84 -11.58
C ARG A 179 23.83 2.06 -10.23
N GLN A 180 23.07 2.11 -9.14
CA GLN A 180 23.61 2.22 -7.79
C GLN A 180 24.47 0.99 -7.43
N SER A 181 24.03 -0.22 -7.76
CA SER A 181 24.77 -1.46 -7.50
C SER A 181 26.09 -1.53 -8.26
N ARG A 182 26.23 -0.77 -9.34
CA ARG A 182 27.48 -0.64 -10.14
C ARG A 182 28.34 0.55 -9.73
N GLY A 183 27.92 1.34 -8.76
CA GLY A 183 28.64 2.54 -8.36
C GLY A 183 28.62 3.68 -9.40
N GLU A 184 27.61 3.71 -10.29
CA GLU A 184 27.47 4.71 -11.33
C GLU A 184 26.74 5.97 -10.84
N ILE A 185 26.09 5.89 -9.67
CA ILE A 185 25.39 6.98 -8.98
C ILE A 185 25.43 6.79 -7.47
#